data_5590ed845ab0f6fcb72652f28aa79022
#
_entry.id   5590ed845ab0f6fcb72652f28aa79022
#
_cell.length_a   1.000
_cell.length_b   1.000
_cell.length_c   1.000
_cell.angle_alpha   90.00
_cell.angle_beta   90.00
_cell.angle_gamma   90.00
#
_symmetry.space_group_name_H-M   'P 1'
#
loop_
_entity.id
_entity.type
_entity.pdbx_description
1 polymer ?
#
loop_
_entity_poly.entity_id
_entity_poly.type
_entity_poly.pdbx_seq_one_letter_code
_entity_poly.pdbx_strand_id
1 'polypeptide(L)'
;MKRLFPLLAALLVIALGASPALATIDDALSFALEAATPYVKEGFTVREDYWGGDLPVKTTKAIVHQLFKGNEYWFWMGTDVQNARISVHVYDSDGNLAEVEHWQKPHMAAARVVPKTTGSYYLIVEIEKSDRERTHWSLAYGFR
;
A
#
# COMPACT_ATOMS: atom_id res chain seq x y z
N MET A 1 31.73 -34.17 -31.74
CA MET A 1 31.99 -33.20 -30.69
C MET A 1 31.48 -31.78 -31.04
N LYS A 2 31.43 -31.39 -32.26
CA LYS A 2 30.99 -30.05 -32.67
C LYS A 2 29.46 -29.83 -32.63
N ARG A 3 28.67 -30.84 -32.33
CA ARG A 3 27.18 -30.77 -32.36
C ARG A 3 26.50 -30.62 -31.00
N LEU A 4 27.28 -30.60 -29.90
CA LEU A 4 26.74 -30.48 -28.54
C LEU A 4 26.61 -29.04 -28.06
N PHE A 5 27.32 -28.09 -28.68
CA PHE A 5 27.28 -26.68 -28.31
C PHE A 5 25.95 -25.95 -28.55
N PRO A 6 25.20 -26.21 -29.66
CA PRO A 6 23.94 -25.49 -29.85
C PRO A 6 22.82 -25.94 -28.90
N LEU A 7 22.90 -27.16 -28.38
CA LEU A 7 21.90 -27.65 -27.41
C LEU A 7 22.05 -27.04 -26.02
N LEU A 8 23.29 -26.75 -25.60
CA LEU A 8 23.54 -26.09 -24.32
C LEU A 8 23.16 -24.62 -24.36
N ALA A 9 23.34 -23.93 -25.47
CA ALA A 9 22.96 -22.57 -25.66
C ALA A 9 21.43 -22.39 -25.69
N ALA A 10 20.71 -23.35 -26.28
CA ALA A 10 19.24 -23.34 -26.30
C ALA A 10 18.63 -23.57 -24.90
N LEU A 11 19.27 -24.39 -24.08
CA LEU A 11 18.82 -24.60 -22.69
C LEU A 11 19.02 -23.37 -21.80
N LEU A 12 20.08 -22.61 -22.04
CA LEU A 12 20.36 -21.38 -21.29
C LEU A 12 19.37 -20.25 -21.60
N VAL A 13 18.91 -20.17 -22.86
CA VAL A 13 17.93 -19.16 -23.28
C VAL A 13 16.57 -19.44 -22.68
N ILE A 14 16.18 -20.70 -22.52
CA ILE A 14 14.91 -21.07 -21.88
C ILE A 14 14.92 -20.73 -20.38
N ALA A 15 16.06 -20.87 -19.71
CA ALA A 15 16.18 -20.52 -18.28
C ALA A 15 16.12 -19.00 -18.03
N LEU A 16 16.53 -18.17 -18.98
CA LEU A 16 16.48 -16.71 -18.88
C LEU A 16 15.09 -16.12 -19.20
N GLY A 17 14.25 -16.87 -19.91
CA GLY A 17 12.89 -16.44 -20.25
C GLY A 17 11.84 -16.79 -19.21
N ALA A 18 12.20 -17.45 -18.10
CA ALA A 18 11.26 -18.03 -17.15
C ALA A 18 11.08 -17.22 -15.84
N SER A 19 11.34 -15.91 -15.83
CA SER A 19 11.05 -15.03 -14.67
C SER A 19 9.73 -14.29 -14.89
N PRO A 20 8.58 -14.82 -14.43
CA PRO A 20 7.40 -14.00 -14.43
C PRO A 20 7.59 -12.86 -13.44
N ALA A 21 7.42 -11.63 -13.90
CA ALA A 21 7.30 -10.47 -13.01
C ALA A 21 5.98 -10.62 -12.27
N LEU A 22 6.01 -11.16 -11.06
CA LEU A 22 4.85 -11.25 -10.18
C LEU A 22 4.73 -9.94 -9.42
N ALA A 23 3.58 -9.29 -9.55
CA ALA A 23 3.16 -8.21 -8.69
C ALA A 23 3.09 -8.73 -7.24
N THR A 24 3.69 -8.01 -6.30
CA THR A 24 3.82 -8.43 -4.90
C THR A 24 3.35 -7.34 -3.95
N ILE A 25 3.21 -7.71 -2.66
CA ILE A 25 2.99 -6.74 -1.58
C ILE A 25 4.13 -5.73 -1.51
N ASP A 26 5.36 -6.14 -1.83
CA ASP A 26 6.53 -5.25 -1.86
C ASP A 26 6.42 -4.17 -2.93
N ASP A 27 5.86 -4.49 -4.10
CA ASP A 27 5.58 -3.50 -5.14
C ASP A 27 4.51 -2.51 -4.66
N ALA A 28 3.45 -2.99 -4.03
CA ALA A 28 2.44 -2.14 -3.42
C ALA A 28 3.02 -1.22 -2.35
N LEU A 29 3.93 -1.73 -1.51
CA LEU A 29 4.62 -0.94 -0.49
C LEU A 29 5.47 0.17 -1.12
N SER A 30 6.16 -0.10 -2.22
CA SER A 30 6.98 0.91 -2.88
C SER A 30 6.13 2.09 -3.34
N PHE A 31 4.90 1.87 -3.81
CA PHE A 31 3.97 2.94 -4.17
C PHE A 31 3.41 3.67 -2.96
N ALA A 32 3.15 2.98 -1.86
CA ALA A 32 2.77 3.63 -0.59
C ALA A 32 3.88 4.56 -0.09
N LEU A 33 5.14 4.13 -0.15
CA LEU A 33 6.30 4.93 0.23
C LEU A 33 6.56 6.09 -0.74
N GLU A 34 6.28 5.90 -2.03
CA GLU A 34 6.31 6.98 -3.01
C GLU A 34 5.29 8.07 -2.65
N ALA A 35 4.07 7.67 -2.25
CA ALA A 35 3.05 8.60 -1.78
C ALA A 35 3.50 9.38 -0.54
N ALA A 36 4.29 8.77 0.34
CA ALA A 36 4.80 9.39 1.55
C ALA A 36 5.93 10.40 1.30
N THR A 37 6.66 10.29 0.20
CA THR A 37 7.89 11.05 -0.07
C THR A 37 7.76 12.56 0.10
N PRO A 38 6.73 13.25 -0.42
CA PRO A 38 6.59 14.70 -0.22
C PRO A 38 6.46 15.11 1.25
N TYR A 39 5.88 14.25 2.07
CA TYR A 39 5.60 14.54 3.49
C TYR A 39 6.83 14.40 4.37
N VAL A 40 7.82 13.61 3.97
CA VAL A 40 9.11 13.52 4.67
C VAL A 40 9.79 14.89 4.70
N LYS A 41 9.69 15.64 3.59
CA LYS A 41 10.22 17.02 3.52
C LYS A 41 9.47 17.98 4.42
N GLU A 42 8.22 17.67 4.76
CA GLU A 42 7.39 18.46 5.67
C GLU A 42 7.61 18.10 7.15
N GLY A 43 8.51 17.18 7.44
CA GLY A 43 8.88 16.80 8.80
C GLY A 43 8.22 15.52 9.33
N PHE A 44 7.49 14.78 8.49
CA PHE A 44 6.93 13.49 8.89
C PHE A 44 8.01 12.41 8.94
N THR A 45 7.99 11.62 10.00
CA THR A 45 8.81 10.42 10.13
C THR A 45 7.99 9.23 9.68
N VAL A 46 8.40 8.59 8.59
CA VAL A 46 7.76 7.36 8.09
C VAL A 46 8.21 6.19 8.97
N ARG A 47 7.25 5.42 9.45
CA ARG A 47 7.53 4.26 10.29
C ARG A 47 7.97 3.07 9.44
N GLU A 48 8.74 2.17 10.04
CA GLU A 48 9.21 0.95 9.39
C GLU A 48 8.13 -0.12 9.29
N ASP A 49 7.20 -0.14 10.25
CA ASP A 49 6.08 -1.06 10.25
C ASP A 49 5.00 -0.62 9.25
N TYR A 50 4.41 -1.59 8.61
CA TYR A 50 3.38 -1.37 7.59
C TYR A 50 2.44 -2.57 7.55
N TRP A 51 1.33 -2.40 6.87
CA TRP A 51 0.37 -3.48 6.61
C TRP A 51 0.30 -3.75 5.12
N GLY A 52 -0.08 -4.97 4.78
CA GLY A 52 -0.25 -5.37 3.40
C GLY A 52 -1.07 -6.64 3.28
N GLY A 53 -1.55 -6.88 2.10
CA GLY A 53 -2.35 -8.04 1.78
C GLY A 53 -2.89 -7.97 0.38
N ASP A 54 -3.90 -8.76 0.09
CA ASP A 54 -4.68 -8.68 -1.13
C ASP A 54 -6.17 -8.68 -0.81
N LEU A 55 -6.95 -8.02 -1.65
CA LEU A 55 -8.40 -7.92 -1.49
C LEU A 55 -9.10 -8.03 -2.83
N PRO A 56 -10.28 -8.66 -2.87
CA PRO A 56 -11.18 -8.53 -4.00
C PRO A 56 -11.71 -7.10 -4.14
N VAL A 57 -12.13 -6.74 -5.34
CA VAL A 57 -12.78 -5.45 -5.62
C VAL A 57 -14.04 -5.28 -4.77
N LYS A 58 -14.28 -4.07 -4.29
CA LYS A 58 -15.42 -3.68 -3.45
C LYS A 58 -15.44 -4.36 -2.08
N THR A 59 -14.29 -4.81 -1.61
CA THR A 59 -14.13 -5.32 -0.25
C THR A 59 -13.22 -4.41 0.57
N THR A 60 -13.47 -4.40 1.86
CA THR A 60 -12.72 -3.59 2.82
C THR A 60 -12.00 -4.47 3.82
N LYS A 61 -10.94 -3.92 4.41
CA LYS A 61 -10.28 -4.51 5.58
C LYS A 61 -10.12 -3.42 6.63
N ALA A 62 -10.46 -3.78 7.86
CA ALA A 62 -10.25 -2.94 9.03
C ALA A 62 -8.95 -3.32 9.73
N ILE A 63 -8.14 -2.33 10.03
CA ILE A 63 -6.91 -2.46 10.82
C ILE A 63 -7.07 -1.60 12.07
N VAL A 64 -6.87 -2.19 13.24
CA VAL A 64 -6.93 -1.46 14.51
C VAL A 64 -5.51 -1.01 14.87
N HIS A 65 -5.36 0.28 15.15
CA HIS A 65 -4.06 0.84 15.52
C HIS A 65 -4.23 1.95 16.53
N GLN A 66 -3.32 2.01 17.50
CA GLN A 66 -3.34 3.06 18.51
C GLN A 66 -2.72 4.34 17.97
N LEU A 67 -3.43 5.46 18.11
CA LEU A 67 -2.92 6.79 17.82
C LEU A 67 -2.88 7.63 19.10
N PHE A 68 -1.93 8.55 19.15
CA PHE A 68 -1.67 9.38 20.31
C PHE A 68 -2.07 10.83 20.04
N LYS A 69 -2.82 11.38 20.98
CA LYS A 69 -3.10 12.82 20.99
C LYS A 69 -1.78 13.62 21.04
N GLY A 70 -1.71 14.69 20.27
CA GLY A 70 -0.51 15.52 20.15
C GLY A 70 0.33 15.24 18.92
N ASN A 71 0.12 14.11 18.27
CA ASN A 71 0.75 13.78 17.01
C ASN A 71 -0.18 14.09 15.84
N GLU A 72 0.41 14.29 14.68
CA GLU A 72 -0.27 14.37 13.40
C GLU A 72 0.18 13.17 12.57
N TYR A 73 -0.78 12.42 12.01
CA TYR A 73 -0.52 11.19 11.26
C TYR A 73 -0.94 11.33 9.81
N TRP A 74 -0.16 10.70 8.93
CA TRP A 74 -0.58 10.36 7.58
C TRP A 74 -0.52 8.85 7.41
N PHE A 75 -1.51 8.32 6.71
CA PHE A 75 -1.57 6.93 6.26
C PHE A 75 -1.55 6.94 4.74
N TRP A 76 -0.59 6.25 4.14
CA TRP A 76 -0.39 6.20 2.69
C TRP A 76 -0.60 4.80 2.20
N MET A 77 -1.52 4.63 1.25
CA MET A 77 -1.87 3.35 0.65
C MET A 77 -1.37 3.31 -0.78
N GLY A 78 -0.81 2.17 -1.18
CA GLY A 78 -0.37 1.89 -2.53
C GLY A 78 -0.85 0.54 -3.03
N THR A 79 -0.90 0.39 -4.33
CA THR A 79 -1.14 -0.86 -5.03
C THR A 79 -0.25 -0.95 -6.27
N ASP A 80 0.06 -2.16 -6.69
CA ASP A 80 0.82 -2.45 -7.89
C ASP A 80 0.01 -2.37 -9.19
N VAL A 81 -1.30 -2.24 -9.09
CA VAL A 81 -2.20 -2.12 -10.25
C VAL A 81 -2.41 -0.66 -10.59
N GLN A 82 -1.78 -0.19 -11.68
CA GLN A 82 -1.70 1.24 -12.03
C GLN A 82 -3.05 1.93 -12.21
N ASN A 83 -4.06 1.23 -12.68
CA ASN A 83 -5.39 1.78 -12.93
C ASN A 83 -6.36 1.51 -11.79
N ALA A 84 -5.92 0.88 -10.71
CA ALA A 84 -6.79 0.58 -9.60
C ALA A 84 -7.16 1.85 -8.85
N ARG A 85 -8.39 1.87 -8.36
CA ARG A 85 -8.87 2.88 -7.44
C ARG A 85 -8.94 2.29 -6.04
N ILE A 86 -8.22 2.89 -5.12
CA ILE A 86 -8.10 2.45 -3.74
C ILE A 86 -8.45 3.60 -2.80
N SER A 87 -8.87 3.27 -1.59
CA SER A 87 -9.14 4.27 -0.56
C SER A 87 -8.67 3.80 0.81
N VAL A 88 -8.31 4.76 1.64
CA VAL A 88 -8.07 4.57 3.06
C VAL A 88 -8.82 5.65 3.82
N HIS A 89 -9.57 5.22 4.85
CA HIS A 89 -10.29 6.10 5.75
C HIS A 89 -10.00 5.73 7.19
N VAL A 90 -10.04 6.70 8.07
CA VAL A 90 -9.75 6.50 9.50
C VAL A 90 -10.95 6.89 10.34
N TYR A 91 -11.37 5.96 11.19
CA TYR A 91 -12.49 6.14 12.13
C TYR A 91 -11.98 6.02 13.57
N ASP A 92 -12.63 6.73 14.48
CA ASP A 92 -12.37 6.57 15.91
C ASP A 92 -13.07 5.31 16.46
N SER A 93 -12.88 5.05 17.75
CA SER A 93 -13.46 3.87 18.41
C SER A 93 -14.99 3.91 18.49
N ASP A 94 -15.61 5.06 18.33
CA ASP A 94 -17.06 5.23 18.32
C ASP A 94 -17.65 5.08 16.90
N GLY A 95 -16.80 4.86 15.90
CA GLY A 95 -17.20 4.72 14.50
C GLY A 95 -17.41 6.04 13.76
N ASN A 96 -16.95 7.15 14.33
CA ASN A 96 -16.99 8.46 13.68
C ASN A 96 -15.75 8.68 12.81
N LEU A 97 -15.94 9.35 11.67
CA LEU A 97 -14.83 9.69 10.80
C LEU A 97 -13.85 10.60 11.53
N ALA A 98 -12.61 10.16 11.65
CA ALA A 98 -11.55 10.86 12.38
C ALA A 98 -10.58 11.62 11.48
N GLU A 99 -10.50 11.27 10.21
CA GLU A 99 -9.61 11.96 9.28
C GLU A 99 -10.04 13.40 9.03
N VAL A 100 -9.05 14.28 8.88
CA VAL A 100 -9.28 15.71 8.59
C VAL A 100 -8.96 16.07 7.15
N GLU A 101 -8.29 15.16 6.44
CA GLU A 101 -7.93 15.32 5.04
C GLU A 101 -7.72 13.94 4.42
N HIS A 102 -8.07 13.80 3.15
CA HIS A 102 -7.77 12.59 2.37
C HIS A 102 -7.58 12.96 0.90
N TRP A 103 -6.89 12.10 0.18
CA TRP A 103 -6.78 12.22 -1.28
C TRP A 103 -6.69 10.84 -1.93
N GLN A 104 -7.09 10.79 -3.18
CA GLN A 104 -7.01 9.62 -4.05
C GLN A 104 -6.36 10.01 -5.37
N LYS A 105 -5.51 9.13 -5.86
CA LYS A 105 -4.91 9.16 -7.20
C LYS A 105 -4.93 7.73 -7.75
N PRO A 106 -4.73 7.52 -9.06
CA PRO A 106 -4.55 6.16 -9.54
C PRO A 106 -3.46 5.42 -8.73
N HIS A 107 -3.77 4.24 -8.24
CA HIS A 107 -2.94 3.33 -7.43
C HIS A 107 -2.37 3.89 -6.12
N MET A 108 -2.85 5.03 -5.65
CA MET A 108 -2.43 5.63 -4.37
C MET A 108 -3.62 6.27 -3.66
N ALA A 109 -3.58 6.28 -2.33
CA ALA A 109 -4.54 7.01 -1.51
C ALA A 109 -3.89 7.38 -0.18
N ALA A 110 -4.43 8.40 0.48
CA ALA A 110 -3.91 8.80 1.79
C ALA A 110 -4.99 9.46 2.65
N ALA A 111 -4.78 9.38 3.95
CA ALA A 111 -5.64 10.04 4.94
C ALA A 111 -4.79 10.64 6.06
N ARG A 112 -5.15 11.84 6.49
CA ARG A 112 -4.49 12.57 7.58
C ARG A 112 -5.38 12.62 8.80
N VAL A 113 -4.80 12.35 9.96
CA VAL A 113 -5.51 12.33 11.23
C VAL A 113 -4.76 13.16 12.26
N VAL A 114 -5.49 14.00 12.97
CA VAL A 114 -5.01 14.71 14.16
C VAL A 114 -5.87 14.22 15.33
N PRO A 115 -5.42 13.18 16.06
CA PRO A 115 -6.25 12.58 17.09
C PRO A 115 -6.61 13.56 18.19
N LYS A 116 -7.89 13.64 18.53
CA LYS A 116 -8.38 14.44 19.67
C LYS A 116 -8.18 13.72 21.00
N THR A 117 -8.11 12.39 20.93
CA THR A 117 -7.89 11.52 22.09
C THR A 117 -6.92 10.41 21.72
N THR A 118 -6.09 10.01 22.68
CA THR A 118 -5.27 8.81 22.55
C THR A 118 -6.17 7.58 22.68
N GLY A 119 -6.04 6.64 21.75
CA GLY A 119 -6.83 5.42 21.77
C GLY A 119 -6.74 4.62 20.49
N SER A 120 -7.62 3.66 20.37
CA SER A 120 -7.72 2.80 19.18
C SER A 120 -8.50 3.47 18.07
N TYR A 121 -7.94 3.41 16.86
CA TYR A 121 -8.55 3.90 15.64
C TYR A 121 -8.65 2.77 14.63
N TYR A 122 -9.60 2.89 13.71
CA TYR A 122 -9.82 1.90 12.66
C TYR A 122 -9.36 2.50 11.33
N LEU A 123 -8.38 1.83 10.71
CA LEU A 123 -7.89 2.15 9.39
C LEU A 123 -8.63 1.24 8.42
N ILE A 124 -9.48 1.81 7.57
CA ILE A 124 -10.31 1.04 6.64
C ILE A 124 -9.73 1.20 5.24
N VAL A 125 -9.20 0.11 4.71
CA VAL A 125 -8.68 0.06 3.33
C VAL A 125 -9.67 -0.63 2.42
N GLU A 126 -9.80 -0.14 1.19
CA GLU A 126 -10.71 -0.68 0.18
C GLU A 126 -10.07 -0.68 -1.19
N ILE A 127 -10.32 -1.73 -1.95
CA ILE A 127 -10.09 -1.77 -3.40
C ILE A 127 -11.42 -1.44 -4.06
N GLU A 128 -11.59 -0.20 -4.50
CA GLU A 128 -12.84 0.26 -5.10
C GLU A 128 -13.01 -0.24 -6.54
N LYS A 129 -11.91 -0.24 -7.31
CA LYS A 129 -11.90 -0.66 -8.70
C LYS A 129 -10.53 -1.24 -9.06
N SER A 130 -10.53 -2.36 -9.76
CA SER A 130 -9.33 -3.00 -10.30
C SER A 130 -9.73 -3.93 -11.43
N ASP A 131 -8.83 -4.17 -12.37
CA ASP A 131 -8.98 -5.16 -13.43
C ASP A 131 -8.54 -6.56 -12.99
N ARG A 132 -8.12 -6.72 -11.75
CA ARG A 132 -7.71 -7.99 -11.16
C ARG A 132 -8.76 -8.50 -10.19
N GLU A 133 -8.89 -9.82 -10.11
CA GLU A 133 -9.79 -10.48 -9.15
C GLU A 133 -9.38 -10.19 -7.71
N ARG A 134 -8.07 -10.24 -7.44
CA ARG A 134 -7.47 -9.85 -6.16
C ARG A 134 -6.34 -8.86 -6.41
N THR A 135 -6.33 -7.80 -5.65
CA THR A 135 -5.37 -6.71 -5.80
C THR A 135 -4.51 -6.60 -4.55
N HIS A 136 -3.19 -6.64 -4.71
CA HIS A 136 -2.26 -6.40 -3.64
C HIS A 136 -2.28 -4.93 -3.25
N TRP A 137 -2.24 -4.69 -1.94
CA TRP A 137 -2.19 -3.36 -1.36
C TRP A 137 -1.18 -3.32 -0.22
N SER A 138 -0.70 -2.14 0.07
CA SER A 138 0.12 -1.87 1.26
C SER A 138 -0.27 -0.54 1.86
N LEU A 139 -0.15 -0.43 3.17
CA LEU A 139 -0.43 0.78 3.93
C LEU A 139 0.77 1.08 4.81
N ALA A 140 1.41 2.22 4.55
CA ALA A 140 2.48 2.78 5.37
C ALA A 140 1.93 3.97 6.16
N TYR A 141 2.62 4.37 7.21
CA TYR A 141 2.23 5.56 7.97
C TYR A 141 3.43 6.28 8.56
N GLY A 142 3.20 7.50 8.95
CA GLY A 142 4.17 8.34 9.61
C GLY A 142 3.50 9.38 10.48
N PHE A 143 4.30 10.09 11.23
CA PHE A 143 3.81 11.13 12.14
C PHE A 143 4.83 12.27 12.32
N ARG A 144 4.33 13.36 12.83
CA ARG A 144 5.16 14.47 13.33
C ARG A 144 4.53 15.13 14.53
#